data_51ba08466bdec8eccc06ba1ee7022f8a
#
_entry.id   51ba08466bdec8eccc06ba1ee7022f8a
#
_cell.length_a   1.000
_cell.length_b   1.000
_cell.length_c   1.000
_cell.angle_alpha   90.00
_cell.angle_beta   90.00
_cell.angle_gamma   90.00
#
_symmetry.space_group_name_H-M   'P 1'
#
loop_
_entity.id
_entity.type
_entity.pdbx_description
1 polymer ?
#
loop_
_entity_poly.entity_id
_entity_poly.type
_entity_poly.pdbx_seq_one_letter_code
_entity_poly.pdbx_strand_id
1 'polypeptide(L)'
;MGVPRPDGFFGNCDPKNKKNYRTRCSALIKIRNNMNILIDTAPDLRQQLLRHNIKNIDKVFYSHMHADQTHGINDLRSFYLKDKKQINIFADITTSKYLKKNFSYCFNSFSKEYPATLKLNLLKKKITINNNSNKITIRSLKVKHGKVDSTCFILNNKLAYISDISDFYKKDFKFFKNLDYFIIDCLWYEFHPSHFNLEKSLYYVKMFKPKKTILTNLSPVLDYKVLKKMLPKNVIPAHDGLTLNL
;
A
#
# COMPACT_ATOMS: atom_id res chain seq x y z
N MET A 1 -9.65 5.65 0.62
CA MET A 1 -10.81 6.05 1.49
C MET A 1 -11.40 4.79 2.12
N GLY A 2 -11.71 4.80 3.43
CA GLY A 2 -12.34 3.63 4.11
C GLY A 2 -13.83 3.46 3.79
N VAL A 3 -14.37 2.26 4.00
CA VAL A 3 -15.81 1.94 3.92
C VAL A 3 -16.18 1.15 5.16
N PRO A 4 -17.18 1.59 5.96
CA PRO A 4 -17.88 2.87 5.82
C PRO A 4 -16.95 4.06 6.04
N ARG A 5 -17.40 5.25 5.66
CA ARG A 5 -16.78 6.51 6.09
C ARG A 5 -16.94 6.70 7.60
N PRO A 6 -16.22 7.65 8.24
CA PRO A 6 -16.36 7.90 9.69
C PRO A 6 -17.77 8.30 10.13
N ASP A 7 -18.57 8.85 9.22
CA ASP A 7 -20.00 9.19 9.42
C ASP A 7 -20.94 7.99 9.28
N GLY A 8 -20.40 6.78 9.08
CA GLY A 8 -21.18 5.56 8.85
C GLY A 8 -21.67 5.35 7.42
N PHE A 9 -21.29 6.22 6.46
CA PHE A 9 -21.76 6.17 5.09
C PHE A 9 -21.16 5.00 4.30
N PHE A 10 -21.99 4.08 3.81
CA PHE A 10 -21.64 2.93 2.98
C PHE A 10 -21.75 3.18 1.47
N GLY A 11 -22.38 4.31 1.06
CA GLY A 11 -22.70 4.56 -0.34
C GLY A 11 -23.55 3.45 -0.95
N ASN A 12 -23.09 2.87 -2.05
CA ASN A 12 -23.76 1.76 -2.75
C ASN A 12 -23.35 0.38 -2.20
N CYS A 13 -22.47 0.32 -1.20
CA CYS A 13 -21.98 -0.93 -0.65
C CYS A 13 -23.02 -1.54 0.32
N ASP A 14 -23.33 -2.82 0.14
CA ASP A 14 -24.19 -3.60 1.07
C ASP A 14 -23.51 -3.73 2.44
N PRO A 15 -24.08 -3.17 3.54
CA PRO A 15 -23.52 -3.27 4.87
C PRO A 15 -23.49 -4.70 5.44
N LYS A 16 -24.30 -5.60 4.90
CA LYS A 16 -24.32 -7.02 5.32
C LYS A 16 -23.16 -7.81 4.73
N ASN A 17 -22.50 -7.30 3.69
CA ASN A 17 -21.35 -7.95 3.09
C ASN A 17 -20.04 -7.51 3.76
N LYS A 18 -19.46 -8.40 4.57
CA LYS A 18 -18.20 -8.14 5.29
C LYS A 18 -17.04 -7.68 4.38
N LYS A 19 -17.03 -8.03 3.08
CA LYS A 19 -16.02 -7.60 2.12
C LYS A 19 -16.14 -6.14 1.69
N ASN A 20 -17.22 -5.47 2.07
CA ASN A 20 -17.39 -4.04 1.90
C ASN A 20 -16.85 -3.22 3.08
N TYR A 21 -16.50 -3.86 4.20
CA TYR A 21 -15.77 -3.19 5.29
C TYR A 21 -14.31 -3.14 4.92
N ARG A 22 -13.87 -1.99 4.43
CA ARG A 22 -12.53 -1.76 3.91
C ARG A 22 -11.85 -0.64 4.68
N THR A 23 -10.71 -0.94 5.28
CA THR A 23 -9.82 0.06 5.84
C THR A 23 -9.04 0.78 4.72
N ARG A 24 -8.33 1.87 5.04
CA ARG A 24 -7.46 2.57 4.08
C ARG A 24 -6.29 1.68 3.67
N CYS A 25 -5.76 1.92 2.46
CA CYS A 25 -4.80 1.01 1.84
C CYS A 25 -3.52 0.85 2.66
N SER A 26 -3.12 -0.41 2.84
CA SER A 26 -1.82 -0.83 3.33
C SER A 26 -1.59 -2.27 2.85
N ALA A 27 -0.34 -2.67 2.65
CA ALA A 27 -0.02 -4.04 2.28
C ALA A 27 1.11 -4.60 3.14
N LEU A 28 0.95 -5.85 3.58
CA LEU A 28 1.97 -6.56 4.35
C LEU A 28 2.60 -7.66 3.52
N ILE A 29 3.91 -7.62 3.37
CA ILE A 29 4.71 -8.65 2.72
C ILE A 29 5.34 -9.50 3.82
N LYS A 30 4.86 -10.75 3.94
CA LYS A 30 5.43 -11.74 4.87
C LYS A 30 6.51 -12.55 4.15
N ILE A 31 7.72 -12.51 4.65
CA ILE A 31 8.83 -13.30 4.14
C ILE A 31 9.10 -14.43 5.15
N ARG A 32 9.49 -15.61 4.66
CA ARG A 32 9.91 -16.72 5.52
C ARG A 32 10.90 -16.24 6.59
N ASN A 33 10.96 -16.92 7.75
CA ASN A 33 11.77 -16.53 8.90
C ASN A 33 11.32 -15.21 9.56
N ASN A 34 10.01 -14.99 9.64
CA ASN A 34 9.37 -13.92 10.40
C ASN A 34 9.75 -12.48 10.01
N MET A 35 10.20 -12.22 8.79
CA MET A 35 10.41 -10.85 8.33
C MET A 35 9.12 -10.28 7.74
N ASN A 36 8.66 -9.17 8.27
CA ASN A 36 7.49 -8.45 7.82
C ASN A 36 7.87 -7.07 7.26
N ILE A 37 7.49 -6.82 6.02
CA ILE A 37 7.66 -5.53 5.33
C ILE A 37 6.28 -4.94 5.10
N LEU A 38 6.07 -3.73 5.60
CA LEU A 38 4.83 -3.00 5.43
C LEU A 38 4.97 -2.01 4.27
N ILE A 39 3.96 -1.87 3.45
CA ILE A 39 3.80 -0.76 2.51
C ILE A 39 2.70 0.13 3.06
N ASP A 40 3.05 1.38 3.35
CA ASP A 40 2.23 2.42 3.95
C ASP A 40 1.71 2.10 5.37
N THR A 41 1.50 3.14 6.15
CA THR A 41 0.92 3.11 7.49
C THR A 41 -0.39 3.88 7.48
N ALA A 42 -1.45 3.23 7.01
CA ALA A 42 -2.78 3.84 7.02
C ALA A 42 -3.19 4.24 8.45
N PRO A 43 -4.06 5.24 8.63
CA PRO A 43 -4.62 5.58 9.96
C PRO A 43 -5.30 4.39 10.66
N ASP A 44 -5.70 3.37 9.90
CA ASP A 44 -6.29 2.12 10.41
C ASP A 44 -5.25 1.06 10.81
N LEU A 45 -3.96 1.38 10.78
CA LEU A 45 -2.85 0.42 10.95
C LEU A 45 -3.01 -0.44 12.20
N ARG A 46 -3.34 0.17 13.34
CA ARG A 46 -3.54 -0.55 14.59
C ARG A 46 -4.58 -1.67 14.45
N GLN A 47 -5.73 -1.37 13.83
CA GLN A 47 -6.79 -2.36 13.63
C GLN A 47 -6.36 -3.44 12.63
N GLN A 48 -5.66 -3.06 11.55
CA GLN A 48 -5.13 -3.98 10.54
C GLN A 48 -4.16 -4.98 11.18
N LEU A 49 -3.20 -4.51 11.97
CA LEU A 49 -2.21 -5.36 12.63
C LEU A 49 -2.83 -6.31 13.68
N LEU A 50 -3.76 -5.81 14.50
CA LEU A 50 -4.45 -6.61 15.51
C LEU A 50 -5.32 -7.70 14.86
N ARG A 51 -6.11 -7.35 13.83
CA ARG A 51 -6.97 -8.30 13.09
C ARG A 51 -6.18 -9.47 12.52
N HIS A 52 -4.96 -9.24 12.07
CA HIS A 52 -4.11 -10.25 11.43
C HIS A 52 -3.01 -10.81 12.34
N ASN A 53 -3.07 -10.49 13.65
CA ASN A 53 -2.12 -10.96 14.69
C ASN A 53 -0.66 -10.71 14.30
N ILE A 54 -0.35 -9.52 13.75
CA ILE A 54 1.01 -9.14 13.35
C ILE A 54 1.79 -8.71 14.58
N LYS A 55 2.90 -9.39 14.87
CA LYS A 55 3.69 -9.22 16.09
C LYS A 55 5.02 -8.48 15.88
N ASN A 56 5.43 -8.25 14.64
CA ASN A 56 6.64 -7.50 14.29
C ASN A 56 6.49 -6.81 12.94
N ILE A 57 7.17 -5.69 12.78
CA ILE A 57 7.38 -4.97 11.51
C ILE A 57 8.87 -4.62 11.42
N ASP A 58 9.54 -5.11 10.40
CA ASP A 58 10.99 -4.93 10.23
C ASP A 58 11.33 -3.72 9.37
N LYS A 59 10.51 -3.45 8.36
CA LYS A 59 10.71 -2.35 7.42
C LYS A 59 9.36 -1.79 6.98
N VAL A 60 9.35 -0.48 6.68
CA VAL A 60 8.20 0.18 6.08
C VAL A 60 8.63 0.93 4.82
N PHE A 61 7.86 0.79 3.76
CA PHE A 61 8.03 1.51 2.51
C PHE A 61 6.83 2.43 2.31
N TYR A 62 7.07 3.72 2.10
CA TYR A 62 6.00 4.68 1.84
C TYR A 62 5.86 4.96 0.36
N SER A 63 4.62 4.86 -0.13
CA SER A 63 4.27 5.18 -1.51
C SER A 63 4.32 6.68 -1.75
N HIS A 64 3.71 7.48 -0.87
CA HIS A 64 3.69 8.94 -0.93
C HIS A 64 3.23 9.56 0.40
N MET A 65 3.11 10.89 0.45
CA MET A 65 2.95 11.65 1.70
C MET A 65 1.50 11.82 2.19
N HIS A 66 0.47 11.39 1.45
CA HIS A 66 -0.91 11.63 1.85
C HIS A 66 -1.25 10.97 3.21
N ALA A 67 -2.22 11.56 3.91
CA ALA A 67 -2.58 11.19 5.27
C ALA A 67 -3.06 9.74 5.39
N ASP A 68 -3.81 9.26 4.42
CA ASP A 68 -4.32 7.89 4.37
C ASP A 68 -3.22 6.83 4.16
N GLN A 69 -2.00 7.25 3.78
CA GLN A 69 -0.83 6.38 3.65
C GLN A 69 0.17 6.53 4.82
N THR A 70 0.12 7.66 5.56
CA THR A 70 1.20 7.98 6.51
C THR A 70 0.76 8.11 7.97
N HIS A 71 -0.50 8.40 8.28
CA HIS A 71 -0.92 8.84 9.62
C HIS A 71 -1.05 7.73 10.66
N GLY A 72 -0.87 6.46 10.30
CA GLY A 72 -0.70 5.36 11.25
C GLY A 72 0.75 5.14 11.73
N ILE A 73 1.68 6.01 11.34
CA ILE A 73 3.12 5.88 11.65
C ILE A 73 3.40 5.73 13.16
N ASN A 74 2.57 6.34 14.01
CA ASN A 74 2.73 6.30 15.47
C ASN A 74 2.57 4.90 16.07
N ASP A 75 1.76 4.04 15.44
CA ASP A 75 1.52 2.68 15.92
C ASP A 75 2.79 1.80 15.82
N LEU A 76 3.76 2.20 15.00
CA LEU A 76 5.05 1.52 14.87
C LEU A 76 5.87 1.60 16.17
N ARG A 77 5.63 2.61 17.04
CA ARG A 77 6.33 2.78 18.30
C ARG A 77 6.21 1.53 19.19
N SER A 78 5.08 0.82 19.17
CA SER A 78 4.86 -0.37 19.98
C SER A 78 5.88 -1.48 19.69
N PHE A 79 6.29 -1.65 18.45
CA PHE A 79 7.31 -2.63 18.06
C PHE A 79 8.71 -2.22 18.55
N TYR A 80 9.04 -0.91 18.46
CA TYR A 80 10.28 -0.41 19.03
C TYR A 80 10.34 -0.64 20.56
N LEU A 81 9.24 -0.36 21.28
CA LEU A 81 9.20 -0.54 22.74
C LEU A 81 9.42 -2.00 23.14
N LYS A 82 8.93 -2.93 22.33
CA LYS A 82 9.10 -4.37 22.53
C LYS A 82 10.55 -4.82 22.25
N ASP A 83 11.07 -4.46 21.09
CA ASP A 83 12.30 -5.07 20.56
C ASP A 83 13.53 -4.16 20.75
N LYS A 84 13.35 -2.91 21.21
CA LYS A 84 14.37 -1.86 21.37
C LYS A 84 15.20 -1.60 20.11
N LYS A 85 14.64 -1.93 18.93
CA LYS A 85 15.26 -1.79 17.62
C LYS A 85 14.48 -0.80 16.76
N GLN A 86 15.17 0.20 16.21
CA GLN A 86 14.56 1.14 15.28
C GLN A 86 14.04 0.43 14.03
N ILE A 87 12.82 0.79 13.59
CA ILE A 87 12.26 0.29 12.35
C ILE A 87 12.80 1.13 11.19
N ASN A 88 13.30 0.46 10.16
CA ASN A 88 13.78 1.13 8.95
C ASN A 88 12.61 1.58 8.07
N ILE A 89 12.53 2.89 7.82
CA ILE A 89 11.55 3.53 6.95
C ILE A 89 12.22 3.87 5.63
N PHE A 90 11.56 3.60 4.51
CA PHE A 90 12.03 3.93 3.17
C PHE A 90 10.99 4.81 2.47
N ALA A 91 11.39 6.01 2.09
CA ALA A 91 10.54 6.98 1.42
C ALA A 91 11.34 7.81 0.40
N ASP A 92 10.68 8.34 -0.60
CA ASP A 92 11.29 9.30 -1.52
C ASP A 92 11.59 10.63 -0.82
N ILE A 93 12.26 11.54 -1.51
CA ILE A 93 12.70 12.83 -0.93
C ILE A 93 11.51 13.65 -0.42
N THR A 94 10.43 13.73 -1.19
CA THR A 94 9.23 14.53 -0.85
C THR A 94 8.53 13.97 0.37
N THR A 95 8.26 12.67 0.36
CA THR A 95 7.64 11.96 1.49
C THR A 95 8.54 11.99 2.72
N SER A 96 9.87 11.85 2.55
CA SER A 96 10.84 11.95 3.65
C SER A 96 10.82 13.31 4.34
N LYS A 97 10.75 14.40 3.57
CA LYS A 97 10.63 15.77 4.11
C LYS A 97 9.32 15.94 4.88
N TYR A 98 8.22 15.45 4.31
CA TYR A 98 6.91 15.48 4.97
C TYR A 98 6.91 14.72 6.30
N LEU A 99 7.41 13.48 6.31
CA LEU A 99 7.49 12.65 7.52
C LEU A 99 8.34 13.30 8.60
N LYS A 100 9.53 13.82 8.27
CA LYS A 100 10.40 14.51 9.22
C LYS A 100 9.76 15.77 9.79
N LYS A 101 9.01 16.53 8.98
CA LYS A 101 8.34 17.76 9.42
C LYS A 101 7.18 17.47 10.37
N ASN A 102 6.32 16.48 10.04
CA ASN A 102 5.05 16.27 10.74
C ASN A 102 5.17 15.23 11.88
N PHE A 103 6.16 14.33 11.83
CA PHE A 103 6.40 13.25 12.78
C PHE A 103 7.84 13.24 13.29
N SER A 104 8.42 14.43 13.51
CA SER A 104 9.82 14.61 13.91
C SER A 104 10.22 13.76 15.12
N TYR A 105 9.32 13.62 16.09
CA TYR A 105 9.51 12.83 17.31
C TYR A 105 9.69 11.33 17.08
N CYS A 106 9.27 10.80 15.93
CA CYS A 106 9.56 9.41 15.56
C CYS A 106 11.02 9.20 15.15
N PHE A 107 11.68 10.25 14.65
CA PHE A 107 13.00 10.19 14.01
C PHE A 107 14.11 10.83 14.84
N ASN A 108 13.78 11.66 15.83
CA ASN A 108 14.71 12.36 16.70
C ASN A 108 14.62 11.85 18.13
N SER A 109 15.75 11.70 18.80
CA SER A 109 15.80 11.47 20.24
C SER A 109 15.76 12.80 20.96
N PHE A 110 14.84 12.97 21.91
CA PHE A 110 14.74 14.16 22.76
C PHE A 110 15.36 13.95 24.13
N SER A 111 15.32 12.72 24.64
CA SER A 111 16.00 12.28 25.86
C SER A 111 16.23 10.77 25.82
N LYS A 112 16.80 10.19 26.87
CA LYS A 112 16.92 8.72 27.02
C LYS A 112 15.56 8.03 27.11
N GLU A 113 14.58 8.68 27.71
CA GLU A 113 13.19 8.18 27.86
C GLU A 113 12.39 8.31 26.55
N TYR A 114 12.78 9.26 25.69
CA TYR A 114 12.14 9.54 24.40
C TYR A 114 13.10 9.36 23.23
N PRO A 115 13.58 8.13 22.97
CA PRO A 115 14.50 7.85 21.85
C PRO A 115 13.78 7.86 20.51
N ALA A 116 14.53 8.10 19.44
CA ALA A 116 14.04 7.89 18.08
C ALA A 116 13.65 6.43 17.86
N THR A 117 12.43 6.20 17.43
CA THR A 117 11.88 4.84 17.22
C THR A 117 12.01 4.35 15.79
N LEU A 118 12.19 5.27 14.85
CA LEU A 118 12.28 5.01 13.42
C LEU A 118 13.58 5.55 12.83
N LYS A 119 14.10 4.83 11.83
CA LYS A 119 15.28 5.25 11.05
C LYS A 119 14.86 5.48 9.61
N LEU A 120 14.93 6.73 9.15
CA LEU A 120 14.55 7.11 7.78
C LEU A 120 15.71 6.89 6.81
N ASN A 121 15.42 6.21 5.71
CA ASN A 121 16.30 5.94 4.60
C ASN A 121 15.68 6.46 3.29
N LEU A 122 16.48 7.03 2.41
CA LEU A 122 16.01 7.41 1.09
C LEU A 122 15.74 6.16 0.23
N LEU A 123 14.60 6.18 -0.44
CA LEU A 123 14.15 5.12 -1.31
C LEU A 123 15.02 5.07 -2.58
N LYS A 124 15.67 3.92 -2.82
CA LYS A 124 16.44 3.65 -4.03
C LYS A 124 15.56 3.05 -5.10
N LYS A 125 15.93 3.20 -6.39
CA LYS A 125 15.22 2.59 -7.53
C LYS A 125 15.05 1.08 -7.41
N LYS A 126 15.99 0.41 -6.75
CA LYS A 126 15.98 -1.03 -6.49
C LYS A 126 16.62 -1.31 -5.14
N ILE A 127 15.95 -2.07 -4.31
CA ILE A 127 16.43 -2.53 -3.01
C ILE A 127 16.34 -4.05 -3.00
N THR A 128 17.41 -4.71 -2.60
CA THR A 128 17.43 -6.15 -2.35
C THR A 128 17.49 -6.37 -0.84
N ILE A 129 16.59 -7.17 -0.33
CA ILE A 129 16.52 -7.55 1.07
C ILE A 129 16.83 -9.03 1.16
N ASN A 130 17.88 -9.36 1.88
CA ASN A 130 18.27 -10.74 2.17
C ASN A 130 17.75 -11.11 3.56
N ASN A 131 17.14 -12.29 3.68
CA ASN A 131 16.72 -12.87 4.93
C ASN A 131 17.10 -14.35 4.92
N ASN A 132 18.30 -14.67 5.40
CA ASN A 132 18.95 -15.97 5.29
C ASN A 132 18.98 -16.45 3.82
N SER A 133 18.38 -17.59 3.51
CA SER A 133 18.30 -18.14 2.15
C SER A 133 17.27 -17.42 1.25
N ASN A 134 16.46 -16.52 1.78
CA ASN A 134 15.42 -15.84 1.02
C ASN A 134 15.88 -14.44 0.58
N LYS A 135 15.65 -14.14 -0.69
CA LYS A 135 15.97 -12.86 -1.30
C LYS A 135 14.71 -12.26 -1.90
N ILE A 136 14.37 -11.05 -1.50
CA ILE A 136 13.32 -10.27 -2.15
C ILE A 136 13.91 -9.00 -2.77
N THR A 137 13.52 -8.73 -3.99
CA THR A 137 13.89 -7.51 -4.70
C THR A 137 12.66 -6.62 -4.81
N ILE A 138 12.78 -5.38 -4.36
CA ILE A 138 11.76 -4.34 -4.47
C ILE A 138 12.28 -3.27 -5.42
N ARG A 139 11.61 -3.09 -6.55
CA ARG A 139 11.83 -1.98 -7.47
C ARG A 139 10.81 -0.89 -7.18
N SER A 140 11.26 0.35 -7.10
CA SER A 140 10.43 1.53 -6.86
C SER A 140 10.36 2.36 -8.13
N LEU A 141 9.16 2.59 -8.63
CA LEU A 141 8.89 3.41 -9.82
C LEU A 141 7.92 4.52 -9.47
N LYS A 142 8.13 5.71 -10.04
CA LYS A 142 7.17 6.80 -9.90
C LYS A 142 5.99 6.60 -10.83
N VAL A 143 4.81 6.94 -10.33
CA VAL A 143 3.56 7.03 -11.08
C VAL A 143 2.90 8.37 -10.78
N LYS A 144 2.14 8.90 -11.73
CA LYS A 144 1.41 10.16 -11.53
C LYS A 144 0.24 9.93 -10.56
N HIS A 145 0.00 10.88 -9.66
CA HIS A 145 -1.13 10.88 -8.75
C HIS A 145 -1.63 12.33 -8.54
N GLY A 146 -2.45 12.80 -9.48
CA GLY A 146 -2.88 14.20 -9.51
C GLY A 146 -1.69 15.16 -9.67
N LYS A 147 -1.52 16.04 -8.69
CA LYS A 147 -0.43 17.05 -8.66
C LYS A 147 0.87 16.53 -8.04
N VAL A 148 0.90 15.32 -7.52
CA VAL A 148 2.07 14.69 -6.90
C VAL A 148 2.39 13.36 -7.57
N ASP A 149 3.60 12.85 -7.34
CA ASP A 149 3.92 11.48 -7.70
C ASP A 149 3.69 10.54 -6.50
N SER A 150 3.14 9.37 -6.79
CA SER A 150 3.17 8.22 -5.89
C SER A 150 4.27 7.24 -6.31
N THR A 151 4.64 6.32 -5.44
CA THR A 151 5.60 5.26 -5.72
C THR A 151 4.89 3.92 -5.84
N CYS A 152 5.05 3.30 -6.99
CA CYS A 152 4.71 1.90 -7.21
C CYS A 152 5.85 0.99 -6.73
N PHE A 153 5.52 -0.15 -6.14
CA PHE A 153 6.48 -1.16 -5.72
C PHE A 153 6.31 -2.44 -6.54
N ILE A 154 7.40 -2.89 -7.21
CA ILE A 154 7.41 -4.15 -7.95
C ILE A 154 8.29 -5.16 -7.20
N LEU A 155 7.68 -6.26 -6.77
CA LEU A 155 8.30 -7.31 -5.99
C LEU A 155 8.72 -8.45 -6.92
N ASN A 156 10.01 -8.81 -6.88
CA ASN A 156 10.62 -9.92 -7.63
C ASN A 156 10.31 -9.92 -9.14
N ASN A 157 9.96 -8.79 -9.74
CA ASN A 157 9.42 -8.66 -11.09
C ASN A 157 8.17 -9.52 -11.36
N LYS A 158 7.41 -9.89 -10.31
CA LYS A 158 6.21 -10.74 -10.38
C LYS A 158 4.94 -10.04 -9.92
N LEU A 159 5.04 -9.16 -8.92
CA LEU A 159 3.90 -8.43 -8.38
C LEU A 159 4.17 -6.94 -8.42
N ALA A 160 3.22 -6.15 -8.94
CA ALA A 160 3.20 -4.69 -8.75
C ALA A 160 2.08 -4.30 -7.76
N TYR A 161 2.42 -3.41 -6.81
CA TYR A 161 1.48 -2.77 -5.89
C TYR A 161 1.44 -1.27 -6.14
N ILE A 162 0.24 -0.77 -6.46
CA ILE A 162 -0.01 0.63 -6.84
C ILE A 162 -1.36 1.04 -6.25
N SER A 163 -1.35 1.62 -5.06
CA SER A 163 -2.58 2.03 -4.35
C SER A 163 -3.20 3.31 -4.89
N ASP A 164 -2.38 4.21 -5.45
CA ASP A 164 -2.78 5.56 -5.85
C ASP A 164 -2.09 5.94 -7.15
N ILE A 165 -2.87 6.10 -8.22
CA ILE A 165 -2.35 6.43 -9.54
C ILE A 165 -3.40 7.15 -10.40
N SER A 166 -2.98 8.20 -11.10
CA SER A 166 -3.76 8.84 -12.17
C SER A 166 -3.21 8.55 -13.57
N ASP A 167 -1.90 8.21 -13.67
CA ASP A 167 -1.30 7.73 -14.94
C ASP A 167 0.09 7.12 -14.73
N PHE A 168 0.51 6.31 -15.71
CA PHE A 168 1.86 5.75 -15.76
C PHE A 168 2.80 6.63 -16.61
N TYR A 169 4.09 6.59 -16.29
CA TYR A 169 5.13 7.08 -17.19
C TYR A 169 5.43 6.01 -18.26
N LYS A 170 5.25 6.33 -19.55
CA LYS A 170 5.41 5.37 -20.67
C LYS A 170 6.76 4.63 -20.68
N LYS A 171 7.84 5.31 -20.25
CA LYS A 171 9.19 4.72 -20.15
C LYS A 171 9.27 3.48 -19.26
N ASP A 172 8.34 3.34 -18.31
CA ASP A 172 8.33 2.27 -17.30
C ASP A 172 7.39 1.11 -17.65
N PHE A 173 6.63 1.19 -18.76
CA PHE A 173 5.64 0.17 -19.17
C PHE A 173 6.20 -1.25 -19.24
N LYS A 174 7.48 -1.41 -19.61
CA LYS A 174 8.14 -2.72 -19.67
C LYS A 174 8.14 -3.48 -18.35
N PHE A 175 8.10 -2.77 -17.21
CA PHE A 175 8.13 -3.37 -15.89
C PHE A 175 6.78 -3.89 -15.42
N PHE A 176 5.67 -3.54 -16.09
CA PHE A 176 4.32 -3.93 -15.74
C PHE A 176 3.76 -5.06 -16.58
N LYS A 177 4.46 -5.45 -17.67
CA LYS A 177 4.00 -6.50 -18.58
C LYS A 177 4.15 -7.90 -17.96
N ASN A 178 3.12 -8.75 -18.17
CA ASN A 178 3.11 -10.18 -17.86
C ASN A 178 3.43 -10.51 -16.38
N LEU A 179 3.07 -9.62 -15.46
CA LEU A 179 3.21 -9.89 -14.02
C LEU A 179 2.29 -11.04 -13.58
N ASP A 180 2.69 -11.77 -12.55
CA ASP A 180 1.82 -12.75 -11.90
C ASP A 180 0.64 -12.05 -11.21
N TYR A 181 0.92 -10.92 -10.52
CA TYR A 181 -0.08 -10.12 -9.81
C TYR A 181 0.07 -8.63 -10.12
N PHE A 182 -1.06 -7.98 -10.37
CA PHE A 182 -1.15 -6.55 -10.59
C PHE A 182 -2.17 -5.95 -9.64
N ILE A 183 -1.72 -5.34 -8.54
CA ILE A 183 -2.58 -4.67 -7.57
C ILE A 183 -2.62 -3.20 -7.97
N ILE A 184 -3.80 -2.71 -8.37
CA ILE A 184 -3.94 -1.42 -9.00
C ILE A 184 -5.11 -0.63 -8.44
N ASP A 185 -4.94 0.67 -8.31
CA ASP A 185 -5.95 1.65 -7.93
C ASP A 185 -7.21 1.53 -8.79
N CYS A 186 -8.38 1.62 -8.16
CA CYS A 186 -9.68 1.71 -8.80
C CYS A 186 -10.64 2.41 -7.84
N LEU A 187 -10.58 3.73 -7.77
CA LEU A 187 -11.33 4.48 -6.78
C LEU A 187 -12.83 4.55 -7.08
N TRP A 188 -13.20 4.68 -8.36
CA TRP A 188 -14.53 5.09 -8.78
C TRP A 188 -14.97 4.42 -10.09
N TYR A 189 -16.26 4.56 -10.45
CA TYR A 189 -16.72 4.23 -11.81
C TYR A 189 -16.40 5.34 -12.81
N GLU A 190 -16.57 6.59 -12.39
CA GLU A 190 -16.38 7.76 -13.23
C GLU A 190 -14.95 8.32 -13.14
N PHE A 191 -14.63 9.27 -14.01
CA PHE A 191 -13.33 9.92 -14.03
C PHE A 191 -12.99 10.61 -12.70
N HIS A 192 -11.74 10.46 -12.27
CA HIS A 192 -11.17 11.15 -11.12
C HIS A 192 -9.79 11.72 -11.49
N PRO A 193 -9.45 12.98 -11.15
CA PRO A 193 -8.22 13.64 -11.61
C PRO A 193 -6.94 13.05 -11.01
N SER A 194 -6.99 12.39 -9.87
CA SER A 194 -5.83 11.84 -9.17
C SER A 194 -5.83 10.32 -9.04
N HIS A 195 -6.92 9.63 -9.38
CA HIS A 195 -7.04 8.19 -9.26
C HIS A 195 -7.54 7.55 -10.56
N PHE A 196 -7.30 6.24 -10.70
CA PHE A 196 -7.94 5.45 -11.73
C PHE A 196 -9.42 5.21 -11.39
N ASN A 197 -10.25 5.28 -12.43
CA ASN A 197 -11.58 4.71 -12.44
C ASN A 197 -11.53 3.27 -12.96
N LEU A 198 -12.65 2.57 -12.92
CA LEU A 198 -12.74 1.18 -13.35
C LEU A 198 -12.30 0.99 -14.81
N GLU A 199 -12.74 1.86 -15.72
CA GLU A 199 -12.41 1.80 -17.15
C GLU A 199 -10.90 1.89 -17.36
N LYS A 200 -10.24 2.88 -16.75
CA LYS A 200 -8.81 3.11 -16.89
C LYS A 200 -7.98 1.97 -16.27
N SER A 201 -8.42 1.42 -15.14
CA SER A 201 -7.78 0.25 -14.54
C SER A 201 -7.85 -0.96 -15.47
N LEU A 202 -9.01 -1.25 -16.05
CA LEU A 202 -9.20 -2.36 -17.01
C LEU A 202 -8.45 -2.13 -18.34
N TYR A 203 -8.33 -0.88 -18.80
CA TYR A 203 -7.50 -0.53 -19.96
C TYR A 203 -6.05 -0.98 -19.75
N TYR A 204 -5.44 -0.65 -18.59
CA TYR A 204 -4.07 -1.06 -18.31
C TYR A 204 -3.93 -2.56 -18.02
N VAL A 205 -4.95 -3.22 -17.46
CA VAL A 205 -5.00 -4.68 -17.34
C VAL A 205 -4.92 -5.35 -18.73
N LYS A 206 -5.70 -4.86 -19.68
CA LYS A 206 -5.66 -5.35 -21.08
C LYS A 206 -4.30 -5.10 -21.75
N MET A 207 -3.69 -3.94 -21.48
CA MET A 207 -2.39 -3.56 -22.04
C MET A 207 -1.24 -4.37 -21.47
N PHE A 208 -1.18 -4.56 -20.15
CA PHE A 208 -0.05 -5.19 -19.46
C PHE A 208 -0.19 -6.71 -19.30
N LYS A 209 -1.39 -7.27 -19.50
CA LYS A 209 -1.70 -8.70 -19.50
C LYS A 209 -1.18 -9.46 -18.25
N PRO A 210 -1.44 -8.99 -17.02
CA PRO A 210 -1.06 -9.73 -15.84
C PRO A 210 -1.88 -11.04 -15.73
N LYS A 211 -1.33 -12.06 -15.05
CA LYS A 211 -2.06 -13.32 -14.81
C LYS A 211 -3.29 -13.07 -13.93
N LYS A 212 -3.14 -12.26 -12.88
CA LYS A 212 -4.23 -11.90 -11.96
C LYS A 212 -4.13 -10.42 -11.57
N THR A 213 -5.26 -9.73 -11.57
CA THR A 213 -5.36 -8.33 -11.12
C THR A 213 -6.24 -8.22 -9.88
N ILE A 214 -5.83 -7.35 -8.97
CA ILE A 214 -6.57 -6.99 -7.77
C ILE A 214 -6.83 -5.48 -7.82
N LEU A 215 -8.11 -5.09 -7.88
CA LEU A 215 -8.50 -3.69 -7.81
C LEU A 215 -8.53 -3.26 -6.35
N THR A 216 -7.75 -2.25 -5.99
CA THR A 216 -7.64 -1.72 -4.63
C THR A 216 -8.14 -0.28 -4.54
N ASN A 217 -8.11 0.31 -3.34
CA ASN A 217 -8.58 1.67 -3.06
C ASN A 217 -10.05 1.94 -3.41
N LEU A 218 -10.87 0.90 -3.31
CA LEU A 218 -12.28 0.92 -3.70
C LEU A 218 -13.10 1.84 -2.77
N SER A 219 -13.76 2.86 -3.32
CA SER A 219 -14.61 3.79 -2.59
C SER A 219 -15.99 3.19 -2.24
N PRO A 220 -16.83 3.90 -1.46
CA PRO A 220 -18.16 3.42 -1.08
C PRO A 220 -19.15 3.17 -2.23
N VAL A 221 -18.87 3.64 -3.45
CA VAL A 221 -19.73 3.39 -4.61
C VAL A 221 -19.49 2.04 -5.29
N LEU A 222 -18.36 1.38 -4.95
CA LEU A 222 -17.93 0.13 -5.56
C LEU A 222 -18.28 -1.07 -4.65
N ASP A 223 -19.52 -1.54 -4.68
CA ASP A 223 -19.92 -2.76 -3.95
C ASP A 223 -19.14 -3.98 -4.43
N TYR A 224 -18.66 -4.80 -3.50
CA TYR A 224 -17.82 -5.96 -3.79
C TYR A 224 -18.49 -6.98 -4.70
N LYS A 225 -19.75 -7.35 -4.42
CA LYS A 225 -20.48 -8.38 -5.19
C LYS A 225 -20.85 -7.88 -6.58
N VAL A 226 -21.30 -6.63 -6.67
CA VAL A 226 -21.67 -5.98 -7.94
C VAL A 226 -20.41 -5.88 -8.82
N LEU A 227 -19.34 -5.29 -8.29
CA LEU A 227 -18.08 -5.14 -9.02
C LEU A 227 -17.53 -6.50 -9.48
N LYS A 228 -17.52 -7.51 -8.60
CA LYS A 228 -17.04 -8.85 -8.95
C LYS A 228 -17.80 -9.51 -10.12
N LYS A 229 -19.09 -9.26 -10.26
CA LYS A 229 -19.91 -9.79 -11.37
C LYS A 229 -19.57 -9.13 -12.72
N MET A 230 -19.12 -7.86 -12.70
CA MET A 230 -18.78 -7.09 -13.90
C MET A 230 -17.36 -7.35 -14.41
N LEU A 231 -16.48 -7.87 -13.56
CA LEU A 231 -15.06 -7.99 -13.85
C LEU A 231 -14.73 -9.25 -14.67
N PRO A 232 -13.69 -9.19 -15.54
CA PRO A 232 -13.12 -10.38 -16.17
C PRO A 232 -12.66 -11.41 -15.13
N LYS A 233 -12.61 -12.70 -15.52
CA LYS A 233 -12.27 -13.83 -14.62
C LYS A 233 -10.94 -13.65 -13.85
N ASN A 234 -9.95 -13.00 -14.46
CA ASN A 234 -8.65 -12.76 -13.86
C ASN A 234 -8.54 -11.45 -13.06
N VAL A 235 -9.65 -10.71 -12.90
CA VAL A 235 -9.70 -9.46 -12.14
C VAL A 235 -10.64 -9.63 -10.94
N ILE A 236 -10.20 -9.25 -9.74
CA ILE A 236 -11.01 -9.32 -8.53
C ILE A 236 -10.95 -8.02 -7.74
N PRO A 237 -12.02 -7.64 -7.03
CA PRO A 237 -11.95 -6.55 -6.07
C PRO A 237 -11.14 -6.98 -4.84
N ALA A 238 -10.36 -6.05 -4.27
CA ALA A 238 -9.70 -6.26 -2.98
C ALA A 238 -10.72 -6.24 -1.83
N HIS A 239 -10.33 -6.85 -0.73
CA HIS A 239 -10.97 -6.72 0.58
C HIS A 239 -9.90 -6.88 1.66
N ASP A 240 -10.17 -6.39 2.87
CA ASP A 240 -9.26 -6.55 4.00
C ASP A 240 -8.96 -8.02 4.26
N GLY A 241 -7.69 -8.35 4.42
CA GLY A 241 -7.23 -9.72 4.65
C GLY A 241 -7.07 -10.59 3.39
N LEU A 242 -7.22 -10.03 2.18
CA LEU A 242 -6.91 -10.76 0.95
C LEU A 242 -5.41 -11.13 0.95
N THR A 243 -5.12 -12.42 0.78
CA THR A 243 -3.75 -12.96 0.75
C THR A 243 -3.39 -13.48 -0.64
N LEU A 244 -2.16 -13.20 -1.07
CA LEU A 244 -1.57 -13.68 -2.31
C LEU A 244 -0.26 -14.41 -2.00
N ASN A 245 0.01 -15.50 -2.69
CA ASN A 245 1.28 -16.24 -2.59
C ASN A 245 2.13 -15.96 -3.83
N LEU A 246 3.42 -15.63 -3.62
CA LEU A 246 4.41 -15.30 -4.65
C LEU A 246 5.47 -16.37 -4.78
#